data_6f9a6223aa83765b9de75448be6158b5
#
_entry.id   6f9a6223aa83765b9de75448be6158b5
#
_cell.length_a   1.000
_cell.length_b   1.000
_cell.length_c   1.000
_cell.angle_alpha   90.00
_cell.angle_beta   90.00
_cell.angle_gamma   90.00
#
_symmetry.space_group_name_H-M   'P 1'
#
loop_
_entity.id
_entity.type
_entity.pdbx_description
1 polymer ?
#
loop_
_entity_poly.entity_id
_entity_poly.type
_entity_poly.pdbx_seq_one_letter_code
_entity_poly.pdbx_strand_id
1 'polypeptide(L)'
;MQLSITPFIVHKRVALTISRGTTSDSVNLWIRLTAEGIEGWGEASAFSVGTHTQTTEQLTTELTALAPKLADFHPLERQRLDPLLAGLSSAARAAMDVALYDWLGKRVGLPLWQLWGLDRERIGPTAVTVGINSPEQAVTRLQQWQSQVPELQSVKVKLGSPQGMQADQAMMTALLAAIPAGTKVSIDANGGWDLATAIAMADWLADRGIAYLEQPLPVSLDGELATLSARSPLPIFADESCFNAADVMRLAGKVQGINIKLMKAGGLTEAWRMIQTARACDLQVMFGCYSDSAIANTALAHLAPLADHLDLDSHLNLTDDPFQGATMQTGRLVPNDSPGLGIGIEPTLELAGG
;
A
#
# COMPACT_ATOMS: atom_id res chain seq x y z
N MET A 1 -5.26 -9.95 -26.91
CA MET A 1 -4.67 -10.50 -25.68
C MET A 1 -5.69 -11.34 -24.93
N GLN A 2 -5.24 -12.28 -24.10
CA GLN A 2 -6.09 -13.14 -23.28
C GLN A 2 -5.88 -12.81 -21.81
N LEU A 3 -6.93 -12.94 -21.00
CA LEU A 3 -6.91 -12.69 -19.56
C LEU A 3 -7.40 -13.95 -18.83
N SER A 4 -6.61 -14.43 -17.86
CA SER A 4 -7.04 -15.42 -16.89
C SER A 4 -7.07 -14.82 -15.48
N ILE A 5 -8.02 -15.27 -14.67
CA ILE A 5 -8.29 -14.73 -13.32
C ILE A 5 -8.33 -15.93 -12.38
N THR A 6 -7.49 -15.89 -11.36
CA THR A 6 -7.39 -16.98 -10.37
C THR A 6 -7.52 -16.39 -8.97
N PRO A 7 -8.55 -16.72 -8.19
CA PRO A 7 -8.61 -16.35 -6.79
C PRO A 7 -7.56 -17.11 -5.98
N PHE A 8 -6.96 -16.44 -5.00
CA PHE A 8 -6.08 -17.06 -4.03
C PHE A 8 -6.31 -16.45 -2.65
N ILE A 9 -6.15 -17.27 -1.63
CA ILE A 9 -6.34 -16.85 -0.24
C ILE A 9 -4.97 -16.61 0.38
N VAL A 10 -4.85 -15.55 1.15
CA VAL A 10 -3.66 -15.26 1.96
C VAL A 10 -4.04 -15.12 3.41
N HIS A 11 -3.23 -15.71 4.30
CA HIS A 11 -3.43 -15.66 5.74
C HIS A 11 -2.32 -14.86 6.40
N LYS A 12 -2.70 -13.93 7.26
CA LYS A 12 -1.73 -13.16 8.05
C LYS A 12 -1.16 -14.04 9.18
N ARG A 13 0.15 -14.01 9.32
CA ARG A 13 0.86 -14.64 10.46
C ARG A 13 0.38 -14.06 11.79
N VAL A 14 0.16 -12.75 11.83
CA VAL A 14 -0.45 -12.04 12.94
C VAL A 14 -1.58 -11.19 12.39
N ALA A 15 -2.79 -11.39 12.88
CA ALA A 15 -3.95 -10.60 12.50
C ALA A 15 -3.69 -9.11 12.77
N LEU A 16 -4.14 -8.25 11.85
CA LEU A 16 -3.94 -6.81 11.94
C LEU A 16 -5.22 -6.13 12.44
N THR A 17 -5.13 -5.46 13.58
CA THR A 17 -6.19 -4.63 14.14
C THR A 17 -5.91 -3.15 13.89
N ILE A 18 -6.90 -2.46 13.33
CA ILE A 18 -6.91 -1.01 13.11
C ILE A 18 -8.17 -0.43 13.78
N SER A 19 -8.37 0.89 13.73
CA SER A 19 -9.55 1.56 14.32
C SER A 19 -10.90 0.98 13.85
N ARG A 20 -10.96 0.38 12.66
CA ARG A 20 -12.17 -0.13 12.01
C ARG A 20 -12.39 -1.65 12.16
N GLY A 21 -11.49 -2.38 12.78
CA GLY A 21 -11.63 -3.82 12.98
C GLY A 21 -10.34 -4.62 12.79
N THR A 22 -10.47 -5.93 12.80
CA THR A 22 -9.37 -6.89 12.70
C THR A 22 -9.49 -7.74 11.44
N THR A 23 -8.39 -7.95 10.73
CA THR A 23 -8.30 -8.79 9.53
C THR A 23 -7.24 -9.86 9.69
N SER A 24 -7.59 -11.12 9.46
CA SER A 24 -6.71 -12.30 9.54
C SER A 24 -6.36 -12.89 8.19
N ASP A 25 -7.23 -12.73 7.21
CA ASP A 25 -7.12 -13.31 5.87
C ASP A 25 -7.66 -12.35 4.80
N SER A 26 -7.39 -12.67 3.54
CA SER A 26 -7.96 -11.97 2.39
C SER A 26 -8.03 -12.92 1.20
N VAL A 27 -9.07 -12.76 0.37
CA VAL A 27 -9.16 -13.43 -0.95
C VAL A 27 -8.83 -12.40 -2.01
N ASN A 28 -7.66 -12.54 -2.62
CA ASN A 28 -7.18 -11.68 -3.69
C ASN A 28 -7.31 -12.37 -5.05
N LEU A 29 -7.23 -11.63 -6.13
CA LEU A 29 -7.28 -12.15 -7.49
C LEU A 29 -5.92 -11.97 -8.15
N TRP A 30 -5.33 -13.08 -8.61
CA TRP A 30 -4.20 -13.07 -9.50
C TRP A 30 -4.71 -13.05 -10.93
N ILE A 31 -4.26 -12.08 -11.72
CA ILE A 31 -4.54 -12.02 -13.15
C ILE A 31 -3.27 -12.28 -13.96
N ARG A 32 -3.45 -13.00 -15.07
CA ARG A 32 -2.41 -13.23 -16.07
C ARG A 32 -2.93 -12.75 -17.43
N LEU A 33 -2.23 -11.76 -17.97
CA LEU A 33 -2.50 -11.20 -19.28
C LEU A 33 -1.50 -11.81 -20.27
N THR A 34 -1.98 -12.58 -21.25
CA THR A 34 -1.12 -13.24 -22.24
C THR A 34 -1.25 -12.56 -23.61
N ALA A 35 -0.12 -12.16 -24.18
CA ALA A 35 -0.01 -11.65 -25.54
C ALA A 35 1.39 -11.98 -26.09
N GLU A 36 1.49 -12.33 -27.37
CA GLU A 36 2.76 -12.67 -28.04
C GLU A 36 3.60 -13.75 -27.32
N GLY A 37 2.94 -14.67 -26.59
CA GLY A 37 3.62 -15.70 -25.78
C GLY A 37 4.25 -15.18 -24.48
N ILE A 38 4.02 -13.92 -24.11
CA ILE A 38 4.49 -13.31 -22.88
C ILE A 38 3.31 -13.14 -21.92
N GLU A 39 3.51 -13.51 -20.66
CA GLU A 39 2.55 -13.26 -19.58
C GLU A 39 2.93 -12.01 -18.77
N GLY A 40 1.98 -11.09 -18.61
CA GLY A 40 2.02 -10.02 -17.62
C GLY A 40 1.13 -10.35 -16.43
N TRP A 41 1.60 -10.14 -15.21
CA TRP A 41 0.92 -10.49 -13.98
C TRP A 41 0.47 -9.26 -13.20
N GLY A 42 -0.70 -9.37 -12.57
CA GLY A 42 -1.24 -8.34 -11.70
C GLY A 42 -2.08 -8.93 -10.58
N GLU A 43 -2.38 -8.13 -9.59
CA GLU A 43 -3.17 -8.49 -8.43
C GLU A 43 -4.28 -7.48 -8.20
N ALA A 44 -5.48 -7.95 -7.85
CA ALA A 44 -6.54 -7.15 -7.28
C ALA A 44 -6.85 -7.64 -5.88
N SER A 45 -6.70 -6.74 -4.89
CA SER A 45 -7.06 -7.00 -3.49
C SER A 45 -8.33 -6.25 -3.14
N ALA A 46 -9.27 -6.95 -2.51
CA ALA A 46 -10.47 -6.35 -1.96
C ALA A 46 -10.13 -5.39 -0.81
N PHE A 47 -10.87 -4.29 -0.70
CA PHE A 47 -10.72 -3.35 0.41
C PHE A 47 -12.01 -2.61 0.73
N SER A 48 -12.09 -2.06 1.96
CA SER A 48 -13.19 -1.19 2.39
C SER A 48 -12.65 0.01 3.15
N VAL A 49 -12.94 1.21 2.64
CA VAL A 49 -12.48 2.48 3.18
C VAL A 49 -13.57 3.54 3.03
N GLY A 50 -14.06 4.07 4.15
CA GLY A 50 -15.14 5.05 4.14
C GLY A 50 -16.38 4.51 3.42
N THR A 51 -16.81 5.17 2.35
CA THR A 51 -17.92 4.75 1.48
C THR A 51 -17.46 3.88 0.30
N HIS A 52 -16.16 3.67 0.15
CA HIS A 52 -15.59 2.88 -0.95
C HIS A 52 -15.34 1.46 -0.49
N THR A 53 -16.16 0.54 -0.96
CA THR A 53 -15.99 -0.90 -0.74
C THR A 53 -15.90 -1.60 -2.08
N GLN A 54 -14.88 -2.44 -2.25
CA GLN A 54 -14.69 -3.30 -3.42
C GLN A 54 -14.48 -4.72 -2.92
N THR A 55 -15.45 -5.60 -3.23
CA THR A 55 -15.40 -7.00 -2.80
C THR A 55 -14.75 -7.88 -3.86
N THR A 56 -14.22 -9.02 -3.46
CA THR A 56 -13.62 -10.00 -4.38
C THR A 56 -14.61 -10.46 -5.44
N GLU A 57 -15.90 -10.62 -5.09
CA GLU A 57 -16.96 -11.00 -6.02
C GLU A 57 -17.20 -9.92 -7.08
N GLN A 58 -17.22 -8.65 -6.67
CA GLN A 58 -17.31 -7.51 -7.59
C GLN A 58 -16.12 -7.50 -8.55
N LEU A 59 -14.90 -7.57 -8.01
CA LEU A 59 -13.66 -7.57 -8.80
C LEU A 59 -13.63 -8.74 -9.81
N THR A 60 -14.03 -9.94 -9.39
CA THR A 60 -14.13 -11.13 -10.24
C THR A 60 -15.13 -10.90 -11.38
N THR A 61 -16.30 -10.34 -11.06
CA THR A 61 -17.36 -10.05 -12.04
C THR A 61 -16.87 -9.06 -13.09
N GLU A 62 -16.25 -7.96 -12.66
CA GLU A 62 -15.75 -6.92 -13.55
C GLU A 62 -14.65 -7.44 -14.49
N LEU A 63 -13.66 -8.16 -13.95
CA LEU A 63 -12.54 -8.72 -14.72
C LEU A 63 -13.02 -9.81 -15.68
N THR A 64 -13.97 -10.66 -15.26
CA THR A 64 -14.57 -11.69 -16.12
C THR A 64 -15.33 -11.07 -17.29
N ALA A 65 -16.09 -9.99 -17.05
CA ALA A 65 -16.80 -9.25 -18.09
C ALA A 65 -15.88 -8.47 -19.03
N LEU A 66 -14.67 -8.12 -18.56
CA LEU A 66 -13.63 -7.47 -19.37
C LEU A 66 -12.93 -8.46 -20.31
N ALA A 67 -12.64 -9.69 -19.86
CA ALA A 67 -11.78 -10.64 -20.55
C ALA A 67 -12.12 -10.84 -22.04
N PRO A 68 -13.37 -11.09 -22.47
CA PRO A 68 -13.71 -11.27 -23.89
C PRO A 68 -13.49 -9.99 -24.71
N LYS A 69 -13.59 -8.81 -24.11
CA LYS A 69 -13.41 -7.52 -24.79
C LYS A 69 -11.94 -7.23 -25.13
N LEU A 70 -11.00 -7.93 -24.48
CA LEU A 70 -9.57 -7.73 -24.70
C LEU A 70 -9.03 -8.46 -25.93
N ALA A 71 -9.80 -9.36 -26.54
CA ALA A 71 -9.36 -10.16 -27.68
C ALA A 71 -8.84 -9.32 -28.87
N ASP A 72 -9.48 -8.18 -29.11
CA ASP A 72 -9.17 -7.29 -30.24
C ASP A 72 -8.12 -6.20 -29.90
N PHE A 73 -7.48 -6.27 -28.72
CA PHE A 73 -6.52 -5.27 -28.27
C PHE A 73 -5.12 -5.87 -28.11
N HIS A 74 -4.14 -5.04 -28.35
CA HIS A 74 -2.73 -5.33 -28.04
C HIS A 74 -2.31 -4.56 -26.76
N PRO A 75 -1.41 -5.13 -25.91
CA PRO A 75 -0.96 -4.46 -24.68
C PRO A 75 -0.36 -3.07 -24.86
N LEU A 76 0.20 -2.76 -26.02
CA LEU A 76 0.76 -1.44 -26.36
C LEU A 76 -0.31 -0.40 -26.74
N GLU A 77 -1.54 -0.80 -26.97
CA GLU A 77 -2.63 0.11 -27.34
C GLU A 77 -3.27 0.78 -26.12
N ARG A 78 -2.46 1.28 -25.19
CA ARG A 78 -2.89 1.82 -23.89
C ARG A 78 -4.02 2.84 -24.02
N GLN A 79 -3.87 3.81 -24.93
CA GLN A 79 -4.88 4.85 -25.13
C GLN A 79 -6.24 4.29 -25.61
N ARG A 80 -6.23 3.19 -26.35
CA ARG A 80 -7.47 2.50 -26.78
C ARG A 80 -8.09 1.68 -25.67
N LEU A 81 -7.26 1.17 -24.73
CA LEU A 81 -7.68 0.41 -23.56
C LEU A 81 -8.26 1.31 -22.46
N ASP A 82 -7.78 2.55 -22.33
CA ASP A 82 -8.16 3.46 -21.24
C ASP A 82 -9.68 3.57 -21.01
N PRO A 83 -10.55 3.70 -22.03
CA PRO A 83 -12.01 3.77 -21.82
C PRO A 83 -12.60 2.48 -21.21
N LEU A 84 -12.04 1.31 -21.54
CA LEU A 84 -12.47 0.03 -20.97
C LEU A 84 -12.02 -0.10 -19.51
N LEU A 85 -10.78 0.27 -19.23
CA LEU A 85 -10.20 0.21 -17.90
C LEU A 85 -10.79 1.25 -16.96
N ALA A 86 -11.15 2.43 -17.46
CA ALA A 86 -11.80 3.49 -16.67
C ALA A 86 -13.18 3.07 -16.12
N GLY A 87 -13.84 2.11 -16.76
CA GLY A 87 -15.11 1.56 -16.28
C GLY A 87 -14.99 0.53 -15.15
N LEU A 88 -13.78 0.12 -14.78
CA LEU A 88 -13.52 -0.81 -13.70
C LEU A 88 -13.41 -0.10 -12.34
N SER A 89 -13.68 -0.81 -11.27
CA SER A 89 -13.28 -0.42 -9.92
C SER A 89 -11.75 -0.29 -9.83
N SER A 90 -11.26 0.49 -8.88
CA SER A 90 -9.84 0.85 -8.84
C SER A 90 -8.93 -0.37 -8.65
N ALA A 91 -9.32 -1.36 -7.82
CA ALA A 91 -8.51 -2.56 -7.61
C ALA A 91 -8.46 -3.45 -8.87
N ALA A 92 -9.58 -3.62 -9.59
CA ALA A 92 -9.60 -4.35 -10.86
C ALA A 92 -8.76 -3.63 -11.94
N ARG A 93 -8.84 -2.29 -11.96
CA ARG A 93 -8.00 -1.47 -12.85
C ARG A 93 -6.52 -1.60 -12.49
N ALA A 94 -6.18 -1.61 -11.18
CA ALA A 94 -4.80 -1.79 -10.71
C ALA A 94 -4.21 -3.10 -11.20
N ALA A 95 -4.95 -4.20 -11.08
CA ALA A 95 -4.51 -5.50 -11.56
C ALA A 95 -4.18 -5.48 -13.06
N MET A 96 -5.07 -4.91 -13.87
CA MET A 96 -4.87 -4.78 -15.33
C MET A 96 -3.68 -3.90 -15.67
N ASP A 97 -3.57 -2.74 -15.02
CA ASP A 97 -2.50 -1.78 -15.27
C ASP A 97 -1.13 -2.36 -14.94
N VAL A 98 -1.02 -3.04 -13.80
CA VAL A 98 0.21 -3.73 -13.37
C VAL A 98 0.57 -4.85 -14.34
N ALA A 99 -0.40 -5.68 -14.76
CA ALA A 99 -0.16 -6.76 -15.72
C ALA A 99 0.33 -6.23 -17.08
N LEU A 100 -0.20 -5.10 -17.52
CA LEU A 100 0.24 -4.44 -18.76
C LEU A 100 1.68 -3.90 -18.66
N TYR A 101 2.07 -3.35 -17.50
CA TYR A 101 3.47 -2.92 -17.26
C TYR A 101 4.41 -4.11 -17.12
N ASP A 102 4.01 -5.17 -16.43
CA ASP A 102 4.80 -6.40 -16.32
C ASP A 102 5.05 -7.02 -17.70
N TRP A 103 4.00 -7.13 -18.51
CA TRP A 103 4.12 -7.58 -19.90
C TRP A 103 5.10 -6.71 -20.69
N LEU A 104 4.97 -5.38 -20.59
CA LEU A 104 5.85 -4.44 -21.31
C LEU A 104 7.31 -4.62 -20.89
N GLY A 105 7.59 -4.65 -19.58
CA GLY A 105 8.95 -4.85 -19.08
C GLY A 105 9.57 -6.16 -19.55
N LYS A 106 8.80 -7.27 -19.53
CA LYS A 106 9.22 -8.56 -20.06
C LYS A 106 9.45 -8.51 -21.57
N ARG A 107 8.59 -7.83 -22.31
CA ARG A 107 8.70 -7.67 -23.78
C ARG A 107 9.96 -6.93 -24.20
N VAL A 108 10.40 -5.93 -23.44
CA VAL A 108 11.61 -5.15 -23.73
C VAL A 108 12.85 -5.63 -22.97
N GLY A 109 12.71 -6.63 -22.10
CA GLY A 109 13.81 -7.23 -21.34
C GLY A 109 14.36 -6.37 -20.20
N LEU A 110 13.53 -5.46 -19.63
CA LEU A 110 13.93 -4.55 -18.55
C LEU A 110 13.03 -4.66 -17.33
N PRO A 111 13.55 -4.58 -16.09
CA PRO A 111 12.74 -4.37 -14.91
C PRO A 111 12.08 -2.99 -14.94
N LEU A 112 10.92 -2.83 -14.28
CA LEU A 112 10.15 -1.57 -14.40
C LEU A 112 10.90 -0.36 -13.86
N TRP A 113 11.65 -0.48 -12.76
CA TRP A 113 12.44 0.65 -12.24
C TRP A 113 13.45 1.17 -13.29
N GLN A 114 14.07 0.28 -14.06
CA GLN A 114 15.01 0.65 -15.10
C GLN A 114 14.28 1.20 -16.35
N LEU A 115 13.12 0.64 -16.69
CA LEU A 115 12.25 1.14 -17.76
C LEU A 115 11.87 2.61 -17.55
N TRP A 116 11.70 3.02 -16.29
CA TRP A 116 11.40 4.40 -15.90
C TRP A 116 12.65 5.25 -15.60
N GLY A 117 13.87 4.70 -15.75
CA GLY A 117 15.11 5.40 -15.47
C GLY A 117 15.29 5.78 -14.00
N LEU A 118 14.73 4.98 -13.08
CA LEU A 118 14.81 5.22 -11.64
C LEU A 118 16.08 4.58 -11.05
N ASP A 119 16.56 5.16 -9.96
CA ASP A 119 17.74 4.71 -9.22
C ASP A 119 17.31 3.94 -7.95
N ARG A 120 17.51 2.62 -7.92
CA ARG A 120 17.19 1.76 -6.78
C ARG A 120 17.88 2.14 -5.47
N GLU A 121 19.07 2.74 -5.56
CA GLU A 121 19.82 3.15 -4.36
C GLU A 121 19.08 4.24 -3.56
N ARG A 122 18.13 4.93 -4.20
CA ARG A 122 17.28 5.93 -3.57
C ARG A 122 16.08 5.36 -2.82
N ILE A 123 15.85 4.04 -2.87
CA ILE A 123 14.78 3.41 -2.10
C ILE A 123 15.06 3.61 -0.61
N GLY A 124 14.11 4.24 0.08
CA GLY A 124 14.16 4.42 1.53
C GLY A 124 13.78 3.15 2.30
N PRO A 125 13.94 3.15 3.64
CA PRO A 125 13.46 2.05 4.47
C PRO A 125 11.92 1.92 4.38
N THR A 126 11.42 0.67 4.30
CA THR A 126 10.00 0.40 4.48
C THR A 126 9.69 0.22 5.97
N ALA A 127 8.55 0.75 6.41
CA ALA A 127 8.06 0.51 7.76
C ALA A 127 7.52 -0.92 7.89
N VAL A 128 7.57 -1.45 9.11
CA VAL A 128 6.78 -2.62 9.50
C VAL A 128 5.67 -2.18 10.43
N THR A 129 4.51 -2.83 10.33
CA THR A 129 3.28 -2.39 11.01
C THR A 129 3.04 -3.14 12.30
N VAL A 130 2.79 -2.37 13.37
CA VAL A 130 2.24 -2.86 14.64
C VAL A 130 0.78 -2.39 14.75
N GLY A 131 -0.16 -3.34 14.77
CA GLY A 131 -1.59 -3.08 14.93
C GLY A 131 -1.96 -2.68 16.35
N ILE A 132 -3.20 -2.20 16.53
CA ILE A 132 -3.78 -1.90 17.85
C ILE A 132 -3.83 -3.18 18.69
N ASN A 133 -3.24 -3.14 19.88
CA ASN A 133 -3.14 -4.27 20.81
C ASN A 133 -3.01 -3.76 22.26
N SER A 134 -2.97 -4.73 23.24
CA SER A 134 -2.46 -4.36 24.56
C SER A 134 -0.97 -3.98 24.50
N PRO A 135 -0.46 -3.21 25.44
CA PRO A 135 0.95 -2.82 25.48
C PRO A 135 1.91 -4.01 25.33
N GLU A 136 1.62 -5.13 26.03
CA GLU A 136 2.46 -6.33 26.04
C GLU A 136 2.43 -7.05 24.67
N GLN A 137 1.25 -7.15 24.05
CA GLN A 137 1.08 -7.78 22.75
C GLN A 137 1.73 -6.95 21.63
N ALA A 138 1.65 -5.63 21.73
CA ALA A 138 2.30 -4.72 20.79
C ALA A 138 3.83 -4.84 20.85
N VAL A 139 4.41 -4.90 22.04
CA VAL A 139 5.85 -5.16 22.23
C VAL A 139 6.25 -6.54 21.69
N THR A 140 5.46 -7.57 21.96
CA THR A 140 5.68 -8.91 21.41
C THR A 140 5.69 -8.89 19.88
N ARG A 141 4.74 -8.16 19.26
CA ARG A 141 4.69 -8.01 17.80
C ARG A 141 5.93 -7.29 17.26
N LEU A 142 6.37 -6.23 17.92
CA LEU A 142 7.61 -5.54 17.55
C LEU A 142 8.83 -6.47 17.59
N GLN A 143 8.96 -7.30 18.63
CA GLN A 143 10.05 -8.29 18.74
C GLN A 143 10.02 -9.32 17.62
N GLN A 144 8.82 -9.78 17.21
CA GLN A 144 8.67 -10.66 16.05
C GLN A 144 9.18 -9.98 14.78
N TRP A 145 8.83 -8.72 14.56
CA TRP A 145 9.35 -7.94 13.44
C TRP A 145 10.87 -7.77 13.46
N GLN A 146 11.44 -7.48 14.62
CA GLN A 146 12.91 -7.38 14.79
C GLN A 146 13.63 -8.68 14.47
N SER A 147 13.00 -9.82 14.76
CA SER A 147 13.54 -11.13 14.41
C SER A 147 13.43 -11.41 12.90
N GLN A 148 12.36 -10.96 12.25
CA GLN A 148 12.09 -11.18 10.83
C GLN A 148 12.86 -10.18 9.94
N VAL A 149 13.06 -8.96 10.43
CA VAL A 149 13.75 -7.85 9.75
C VAL A 149 14.84 -7.32 10.70
N PRO A 150 16.03 -7.98 10.80
CA PRO A 150 17.05 -7.63 11.78
C PRO A 150 17.56 -6.18 11.69
N GLU A 151 17.55 -5.59 10.49
CA GLU A 151 17.97 -4.20 10.24
C GLU A 151 16.77 -3.25 10.12
N LEU A 152 15.79 -3.42 11.01
CA LEU A 152 14.58 -2.62 11.06
C LEU A 152 14.90 -1.14 11.31
N GLN A 153 14.51 -0.26 10.37
CA GLN A 153 14.78 1.18 10.43
C GLN A 153 13.51 2.02 10.60
N SER A 154 12.33 1.46 10.35
CA SER A 154 11.06 2.18 10.42
C SER A 154 9.94 1.30 10.96
N VAL A 155 9.12 1.87 11.84
CA VAL A 155 7.94 1.22 12.44
C VAL A 155 6.74 2.14 12.26
N LYS A 156 5.65 1.58 11.76
CA LYS A 156 4.33 2.21 11.74
C LYS A 156 3.46 1.61 12.83
N VAL A 157 2.86 2.46 13.65
CA VAL A 157 1.97 2.00 14.72
C VAL A 157 0.54 2.45 14.42
N LYS A 158 -0.39 1.49 14.45
CA LYS A 158 -1.82 1.77 14.32
C LYS A 158 -2.37 2.23 15.65
N LEU A 159 -3.03 3.39 15.65
CA LEU A 159 -3.74 3.99 16.78
C LEU A 159 -5.21 4.25 16.40
N GLY A 160 -5.93 5.00 17.23
CA GLY A 160 -7.37 5.18 17.07
C GLY A 160 -8.15 4.02 17.68
N SER A 161 -7.67 3.50 18.80
CA SER A 161 -8.34 2.43 19.54
C SER A 161 -9.76 2.84 19.95
N PRO A 162 -10.77 1.96 19.78
CA PRO A 162 -12.10 2.20 20.29
C PRO A 162 -12.14 2.30 21.84
N GLN A 163 -11.05 1.91 22.52
CA GLN A 163 -10.89 2.09 23.97
C GLN A 163 -10.41 3.51 24.33
N GLY A 164 -10.17 4.36 23.35
CA GLY A 164 -9.86 5.77 23.51
C GLY A 164 -8.37 6.10 23.64
N MET A 165 -8.10 7.41 23.74
CA MET A 165 -6.75 7.99 23.74
C MET A 165 -5.82 7.40 24.79
N GLN A 166 -6.32 7.08 25.98
CA GLN A 166 -5.49 6.52 27.05
C GLN A 166 -4.92 5.13 26.70
N ALA A 167 -5.70 4.30 26.00
CA ALA A 167 -5.25 3.01 25.52
C ALA A 167 -4.16 3.18 24.44
N ASP A 168 -4.35 4.11 23.50
CA ASP A 168 -3.36 4.47 22.51
C ASP A 168 -2.03 4.94 23.16
N GLN A 169 -2.12 5.82 24.15
CA GLN A 169 -0.94 6.34 24.88
C GLN A 169 -0.22 5.23 25.67
N ALA A 170 -0.95 4.32 26.31
CA ALA A 170 -0.37 3.22 27.07
C ALA A 170 0.42 2.26 26.13
N MET A 171 -0.17 1.88 24.99
CA MET A 171 0.47 1.06 23.98
C MET A 171 1.73 1.74 23.42
N MET A 172 1.63 3.01 23.03
CA MET A 172 2.75 3.77 22.50
C MET A 172 3.89 3.93 23.51
N THR A 173 3.59 4.16 24.78
CA THR A 173 4.61 4.27 25.83
C THR A 173 5.42 2.99 25.96
N ALA A 174 4.76 1.84 25.92
CA ALA A 174 5.42 0.54 25.96
C ALA A 174 6.27 0.27 24.71
N LEU A 175 5.73 0.58 23.53
CA LEU A 175 6.45 0.42 22.25
C LEU A 175 7.69 1.31 22.18
N LEU A 176 7.59 2.59 22.54
CA LEU A 176 8.73 3.52 22.50
C LEU A 176 9.87 3.11 23.43
N ALA A 177 9.56 2.45 24.56
CA ALA A 177 10.56 1.89 25.44
C ALA A 177 11.28 0.66 24.85
N ALA A 178 10.66 -0.02 23.88
CA ALA A 178 11.16 -1.25 23.25
C ALA A 178 11.75 -1.04 21.84
N ILE A 179 11.41 0.05 21.18
CA ILE A 179 11.90 0.40 19.83
C ILE A 179 13.38 0.82 19.94
N PRO A 180 14.29 0.26 19.10
CA PRO A 180 15.70 0.63 19.09
C PRO A 180 15.90 2.12 18.78
N ALA A 181 16.88 2.72 19.42
CA ALA A 181 17.24 4.11 19.15
C ALA A 181 17.61 4.33 17.68
N GLY A 182 17.13 5.43 17.10
CA GLY A 182 17.35 5.74 15.67
C GLY A 182 16.32 5.14 14.72
N THR A 183 15.43 4.26 15.18
CA THR A 183 14.31 3.78 14.37
C THR A 183 13.28 4.87 14.19
N LYS A 184 12.88 5.15 12.95
CA LYS A 184 11.82 6.10 12.63
C LYS A 184 10.45 5.53 13.03
N VAL A 185 9.65 6.29 13.74
CA VAL A 185 8.30 5.88 14.14
C VAL A 185 7.26 6.80 13.55
N SER A 186 6.24 6.24 12.92
CA SER A 186 5.09 6.96 12.40
C SER A 186 3.78 6.35 12.93
N ILE A 187 2.73 7.15 12.91
CA ILE A 187 1.41 6.78 13.41
C ILE A 187 0.41 6.79 12.27
N ASP A 188 -0.47 5.78 12.26
CA ASP A 188 -1.67 5.77 11.42
C ASP A 188 -2.88 5.52 12.32
N ALA A 189 -3.76 6.53 12.40
CA ALA A 189 -4.98 6.44 13.20
C ALA A 189 -6.17 5.88 12.40
N ASN A 190 -6.02 5.68 11.09
CA ASN A 190 -7.06 5.16 10.18
C ASN A 190 -8.42 5.85 10.38
N GLY A 191 -8.42 7.18 10.58
CA GLY A 191 -9.62 7.98 10.82
C GLY A 191 -10.28 7.75 12.18
N GLY A 192 -9.55 7.24 13.15
CA GLY A 192 -10.10 6.84 14.45
C GLY A 192 -10.30 7.97 15.45
N TRP A 193 -9.86 9.22 15.15
CA TRP A 193 -9.94 10.36 16.07
C TRP A 193 -10.89 11.43 15.57
N ASP A 194 -11.52 12.14 16.50
CA ASP A 194 -12.11 13.47 16.25
C ASP A 194 -11.03 14.56 16.25
N LEU A 195 -11.38 15.79 15.88
CA LEU A 195 -10.44 16.88 15.78
C LEU A 195 -9.74 17.20 17.12
N ALA A 196 -10.49 17.19 18.24
CA ALA A 196 -9.94 17.51 19.54
C ALA A 196 -8.93 16.44 20.00
N THR A 197 -9.26 15.18 19.82
CA THR A 197 -8.38 14.04 20.10
C THR A 197 -7.14 14.09 19.20
N ALA A 198 -7.32 14.35 17.90
CA ALA A 198 -6.23 14.42 16.94
C ALA A 198 -5.21 15.51 17.30
N ILE A 199 -5.66 16.71 17.72
CA ILE A 199 -4.78 17.79 18.17
C ILE A 199 -4.03 17.38 19.45
N ALA A 200 -4.75 16.86 20.46
CA ALA A 200 -4.12 16.44 21.71
C ALA A 200 -3.09 15.32 21.51
N MET A 201 -3.41 14.35 20.63
CA MET A 201 -2.49 13.26 20.30
C MET A 201 -1.29 13.76 19.48
N ALA A 202 -1.48 14.72 18.56
CA ALA A 202 -0.39 15.30 17.79
C ALA A 202 0.66 15.95 18.70
N ASP A 203 0.23 16.76 19.69
CA ASP A 203 1.11 17.36 20.68
C ASP A 203 1.83 16.29 21.51
N TRP A 204 1.08 15.32 22.02
CA TRP A 204 1.62 14.25 22.87
C TRP A 204 2.64 13.38 22.13
N LEU A 205 2.41 13.09 20.84
CA LEU A 205 3.28 12.28 19.99
C LEU A 205 4.52 13.05 19.52
N ALA A 206 4.40 14.35 19.26
CA ALA A 206 5.52 15.21 18.88
C ALA A 206 6.60 15.26 19.98
N ASP A 207 6.20 15.39 21.25
CA ASP A 207 7.10 15.35 22.40
C ASP A 207 7.88 14.04 22.52
N ARG A 208 7.47 13.00 21.76
CA ARG A 208 8.04 11.65 21.77
C ARG A 208 8.80 11.30 20.49
N GLY A 209 9.01 12.29 19.61
CA GLY A 209 9.83 12.14 18.42
C GLY A 209 9.16 11.35 17.29
N ILE A 210 7.82 11.32 17.25
CA ILE A 210 7.07 10.72 16.14
C ILE A 210 7.29 11.55 14.86
N ALA A 211 7.44 10.87 13.72
CA ALA A 211 7.81 11.51 12.47
C ALA A 211 6.63 12.21 11.76
N TYR A 212 5.47 11.58 11.73
CA TYR A 212 4.25 12.09 11.10
C TYR A 212 3.01 11.30 11.54
N LEU A 213 1.84 11.88 11.26
CA LEU A 213 0.52 11.27 11.47
C LEU A 213 -0.15 10.98 10.14
N GLU A 214 -0.59 9.74 9.94
CA GLU A 214 -1.38 9.33 8.80
C GLU A 214 -2.85 9.22 9.19
N GLN A 215 -3.71 9.80 8.36
CA GLN A 215 -5.18 9.82 8.43
C GLN A 215 -5.72 9.90 9.88
N PRO A 216 -5.46 10.98 10.60
CA PRO A 216 -5.96 11.11 11.97
C PRO A 216 -7.48 11.24 12.05
N LEU A 217 -8.11 11.90 11.08
CA LEU A 217 -9.56 12.14 11.02
C LEU A 217 -10.26 11.21 10.02
N PRO A 218 -11.51 10.82 10.30
CA PRO A 218 -12.34 10.13 9.30
C PRO A 218 -12.60 11.04 8.09
N VAL A 219 -12.79 10.43 6.90
CA VAL A 219 -13.03 11.16 5.63
C VAL A 219 -14.20 12.16 5.75
N SER A 220 -15.21 11.86 6.56
CA SER A 220 -16.33 12.78 6.83
C SER A 220 -15.90 14.11 7.47
N LEU A 221 -14.70 14.17 8.05
CA LEU A 221 -14.10 15.37 8.66
C LEU A 221 -12.97 15.95 7.80
N ASP A 222 -12.86 15.63 6.52
CA ASP A 222 -11.84 16.21 5.62
C ASP A 222 -11.85 17.75 5.60
N GLY A 223 -13.00 18.37 5.90
CA GLY A 223 -13.10 19.83 6.06
C GLY A 223 -12.23 20.40 7.19
N GLU A 224 -11.91 19.58 8.19
CA GLU A 224 -11.12 19.97 9.35
C GLU A 224 -9.61 19.72 9.18
N LEU A 225 -9.18 19.09 8.08
CA LEU A 225 -7.76 18.77 7.84
C LEU A 225 -6.86 20.02 7.85
N ALA A 226 -7.33 21.12 7.26
CA ALA A 226 -6.57 22.38 7.27
C ALA A 226 -6.42 22.94 8.71
N THR A 227 -7.47 22.85 9.52
CA THR A 227 -7.46 23.28 10.93
C THR A 227 -6.50 22.39 11.73
N LEU A 228 -6.56 21.09 11.56
CA LEU A 228 -5.66 20.14 12.21
C LEU A 228 -4.20 20.40 11.78
N SER A 229 -3.95 20.51 10.49
CA SER A 229 -2.61 20.74 9.94
C SER A 229 -1.96 22.04 10.47
N ALA A 230 -2.76 23.10 10.61
CA ALA A 230 -2.28 24.38 11.18
C ALA A 230 -1.98 24.31 12.69
N ARG A 231 -2.54 23.33 13.40
CA ARG A 231 -2.41 23.15 14.86
C ARG A 231 -1.43 22.03 15.24
N SER A 232 -1.20 21.08 14.34
CA SER A 232 -0.34 19.93 14.59
C SER A 232 1.13 20.31 14.46
N PRO A 233 1.98 19.97 15.45
CA PRO A 233 3.44 20.07 15.32
C PRO A 233 4.03 18.97 14.41
N LEU A 234 3.23 17.95 14.06
CA LEU A 234 3.62 16.84 13.20
C LEU A 234 3.02 16.99 11.81
N PRO A 235 3.74 16.58 10.73
CA PRO A 235 3.18 16.49 9.40
C PRO A 235 1.97 15.55 9.36
N ILE A 236 0.92 15.94 8.63
CA ILE A 236 -0.29 15.15 8.40
C ILE A 236 -0.24 14.54 7.01
N PHE A 237 -0.48 13.22 6.91
CA PHE A 237 -0.60 12.49 5.65
C PHE A 237 -2.03 11.99 5.46
N ALA A 238 -2.58 12.20 4.26
CA ALA A 238 -3.91 11.70 3.89
C ALA A 238 -3.79 10.34 3.20
N ASP A 239 -4.52 9.33 3.72
CA ASP A 239 -4.65 7.99 3.14
C ASP A 239 -6.05 7.78 2.59
N GLU A 240 -7.03 7.60 3.48
CA GLU A 240 -8.41 7.32 3.11
C GLU A 240 -9.09 8.48 2.37
N SER A 241 -8.53 9.67 2.46
CA SER A 241 -9.00 10.87 1.78
C SER A 241 -8.40 11.08 0.39
N CYS A 242 -7.49 10.19 -0.08
CA CYS A 242 -6.74 10.38 -1.32
C CYS A 242 -6.75 9.11 -2.19
N PHE A 243 -7.45 9.13 -3.31
CA PHE A 243 -7.59 8.00 -4.24
C PHE A 243 -6.93 8.26 -5.60
N ASN A 244 -6.84 9.51 -6.05
CA ASN A 244 -6.38 9.87 -7.38
C ASN A 244 -5.74 11.26 -7.41
N ALA A 245 -5.23 11.68 -8.57
CA ALA A 245 -4.57 12.97 -8.74
C ALA A 245 -5.50 14.19 -8.47
N ALA A 246 -6.81 14.06 -8.67
CA ALA A 246 -7.75 15.13 -8.33
C ALA A 246 -7.88 15.31 -6.82
N ASP A 247 -7.84 14.21 -6.05
CA ASP A 247 -7.79 14.29 -4.59
C ASP A 247 -6.49 14.93 -4.10
N VAL A 248 -5.36 14.64 -4.74
CA VAL A 248 -4.07 15.29 -4.41
C VAL A 248 -4.20 16.81 -4.52
N MET A 249 -4.78 17.32 -5.63
CA MET A 249 -5.02 18.76 -5.79
C MET A 249 -5.98 19.32 -4.73
N ARG A 250 -7.03 18.57 -4.36
CA ARG A 250 -8.00 18.95 -3.32
C ARG A 250 -7.37 19.06 -1.95
N LEU A 251 -6.37 18.23 -1.66
CA LEU A 251 -5.67 18.15 -0.38
C LEU A 251 -4.49 19.12 -0.27
N ALA A 252 -4.02 19.67 -1.39
CA ALA A 252 -2.93 20.65 -1.41
C ALA A 252 -3.20 21.82 -0.46
N GLY A 253 -2.21 22.16 0.37
CA GLY A 253 -2.30 23.20 1.41
C GLY A 253 -3.11 22.80 2.65
N LYS A 254 -3.66 21.58 2.73
CA LYS A 254 -4.42 21.08 3.86
C LYS A 254 -3.68 19.98 4.63
N VAL A 255 -2.73 19.32 3.98
CA VAL A 255 -1.88 18.26 4.55
C VAL A 255 -0.46 18.42 4.02
N GLN A 256 0.51 17.74 4.62
CA GLN A 256 1.91 17.76 4.18
C GLN A 256 2.27 16.59 3.26
N GLY A 257 1.43 15.56 3.20
CA GLY A 257 1.69 14.43 2.33
C GLY A 257 0.45 13.58 2.05
N ILE A 258 0.63 12.63 1.13
CA ILE A 258 -0.40 11.68 0.72
C ILE A 258 0.15 10.26 0.77
N ASN A 259 -0.72 9.29 1.07
CA ASN A 259 -0.43 7.86 0.96
C ASN A 259 -1.06 7.30 -0.31
N ILE A 260 -0.23 6.84 -1.25
CA ILE A 260 -0.63 6.18 -2.47
C ILE A 260 -0.64 4.66 -2.21
N LYS A 261 -1.82 4.04 -2.32
CA LYS A 261 -1.98 2.58 -2.34
C LYS A 261 -2.41 2.15 -3.73
N LEU A 262 -1.77 1.11 -4.24
CA LEU A 262 -1.98 0.64 -5.61
C LEU A 262 -3.45 0.38 -5.92
N MET A 263 -4.15 -0.29 -4.99
CA MET A 263 -5.56 -0.65 -5.15
C MET A 263 -6.50 0.56 -5.13
N LYS A 264 -6.19 1.61 -4.36
CA LYS A 264 -6.94 2.88 -4.38
C LYS A 264 -6.71 3.64 -5.67
N ALA A 265 -5.44 3.81 -6.04
CA ALA A 265 -5.05 4.57 -7.23
C ALA A 265 -5.57 3.95 -8.53
N GLY A 266 -5.66 2.62 -8.57
CA GLY A 266 -6.04 1.92 -9.80
C GLY A 266 -4.85 1.64 -10.71
N GLY A 267 -3.66 1.45 -10.13
CA GLY A 267 -2.46 0.98 -10.81
C GLY A 267 -1.30 1.97 -10.81
N LEU A 268 -0.24 1.56 -11.46
CA LEU A 268 1.04 2.30 -11.56
C LEU A 268 0.92 3.58 -12.38
N THR A 269 0.06 3.59 -13.41
CA THR A 269 -0.22 4.77 -14.25
C THR A 269 -0.77 5.92 -13.41
N GLU A 270 -1.78 5.66 -12.60
CA GLU A 270 -2.35 6.69 -11.74
C GLU A 270 -1.45 7.02 -10.56
N ALA A 271 -0.76 6.02 -9.98
CA ALA A 271 0.25 6.25 -8.95
C ALA A 271 1.33 7.24 -9.43
N TRP A 272 1.84 7.05 -10.65
CA TRP A 272 2.78 7.98 -11.28
C TRP A 272 2.19 9.39 -11.41
N ARG A 273 0.95 9.51 -11.90
CA ARG A 273 0.26 10.79 -12.01
C ARG A 273 0.08 11.47 -10.65
N MET A 274 -0.31 10.71 -9.62
CA MET A 274 -0.42 11.21 -8.25
C MET A 274 0.92 11.73 -7.72
N ILE A 275 2.03 11.01 -7.95
CA ILE A 275 3.39 11.43 -7.57
C ILE A 275 3.73 12.78 -8.20
N GLN A 276 3.55 12.92 -9.51
CA GLN A 276 3.87 14.16 -10.22
C GLN A 276 3.00 15.33 -9.72
N THR A 277 1.71 15.07 -9.49
CA THR A 277 0.79 16.08 -8.94
C THR A 277 1.17 16.48 -7.51
N ALA A 278 1.53 15.51 -6.67
CA ALA A 278 1.96 15.76 -5.29
C ALA A 278 3.21 16.66 -5.27
N ARG A 279 4.21 16.34 -6.10
CA ARG A 279 5.43 17.16 -6.22
C ARG A 279 5.14 18.58 -6.69
N ALA A 280 4.23 18.74 -7.66
CA ALA A 280 3.80 20.07 -8.14
C ALA A 280 3.01 20.86 -7.08
N CYS A 281 2.44 20.19 -6.08
CA CYS A 281 1.71 20.77 -4.96
C CYS A 281 2.54 20.85 -3.65
N ASP A 282 3.85 20.63 -3.71
CA ASP A 282 4.77 20.61 -2.56
C ASP A 282 4.36 19.58 -1.47
N LEU A 283 3.72 18.47 -1.87
CA LEU A 283 3.35 17.38 -0.98
C LEU A 283 4.38 16.27 -1.00
N GLN A 284 4.62 15.69 0.17
CA GLN A 284 5.36 14.45 0.32
C GLN A 284 4.53 13.25 -0.16
N VAL A 285 5.23 12.21 -0.60
CA VAL A 285 4.63 10.98 -1.10
C VAL A 285 5.00 9.81 -0.21
N MET A 286 3.98 9.08 0.21
CA MET A 286 4.12 7.82 0.89
C MET A 286 3.49 6.72 0.04
N PHE A 287 4.07 5.51 0.06
CA PHE A 287 3.43 4.30 -0.44
C PHE A 287 2.99 3.41 0.70
N GLY A 288 1.75 2.92 0.62
CA GLY A 288 1.19 1.95 1.54
C GLY A 288 0.54 0.77 0.82
N CYS A 289 0.07 -0.19 1.61
CA CYS A 289 -0.57 -1.41 1.12
C CYS A 289 -1.86 -1.72 1.88
N TYR A 290 -2.60 -2.70 1.37
CA TYR A 290 -3.69 -3.37 2.06
C TYR A 290 -3.25 -4.78 2.50
N SER A 291 -4.09 -5.81 2.27
CA SER A 291 -3.70 -7.21 2.43
C SER A 291 -3.10 -7.75 1.13
N ASP A 292 -2.15 -7.01 0.60
CA ASP A 292 -1.55 -7.24 -0.71
C ASP A 292 -0.45 -8.32 -0.63
N SER A 293 -0.34 -9.14 -1.69
CA SER A 293 0.73 -10.11 -1.86
C SER A 293 2.05 -9.46 -2.33
N ALA A 294 3.06 -10.27 -2.58
CA ALA A 294 4.32 -9.84 -3.15
C ALA A 294 4.15 -9.18 -4.54
N ILE A 295 3.09 -9.51 -5.32
CA ILE A 295 2.86 -8.88 -6.64
C ILE A 295 2.66 -7.37 -6.48
N ALA A 296 1.68 -6.94 -5.70
CA ALA A 296 1.33 -5.54 -5.57
C ALA A 296 2.41 -4.73 -4.82
N ASN A 297 2.99 -5.32 -3.75
CA ASN A 297 4.09 -4.66 -3.04
C ASN A 297 5.33 -4.50 -3.91
N THR A 298 5.68 -5.49 -4.74
CA THR A 298 6.78 -5.39 -5.69
C THR A 298 6.49 -4.34 -6.78
N ALA A 299 5.25 -4.26 -7.26
CA ALA A 299 4.88 -3.25 -8.23
C ALA A 299 5.15 -1.82 -7.71
N LEU A 300 4.76 -1.51 -6.46
CA LEU A 300 5.08 -0.21 -5.85
C LEU A 300 6.57 -0.07 -5.50
N ALA A 301 7.26 -1.16 -5.15
CA ALA A 301 8.70 -1.11 -4.88
C ALA A 301 9.51 -0.63 -6.10
N HIS A 302 9.06 -0.88 -7.32
CA HIS A 302 9.68 -0.32 -8.52
C HIS A 302 9.56 1.22 -8.61
N LEU A 303 8.53 1.82 -8.02
CA LEU A 303 8.37 3.28 -7.92
C LEU A 303 8.94 3.87 -6.62
N ALA A 304 9.40 3.04 -5.69
CA ALA A 304 9.87 3.46 -4.37
C ALA A 304 10.96 4.54 -4.37
N PRO A 305 11.86 4.64 -5.38
CA PRO A 305 12.80 5.77 -5.48
C PRO A 305 12.16 7.17 -5.52
N LEU A 306 10.86 7.25 -5.80
CA LEU A 306 10.10 8.50 -5.90
C LEU A 306 9.35 8.85 -4.61
N ALA A 307 9.31 7.94 -3.63
CA ALA A 307 8.59 8.14 -2.37
C ALA A 307 9.51 8.67 -1.26
N ASP A 308 8.93 9.46 -0.34
CA ASP A 308 9.60 9.94 0.87
C ASP A 308 9.44 8.95 2.03
N HIS A 309 8.34 8.16 2.03
CA HIS A 309 8.03 7.15 3.03
C HIS A 309 7.47 5.89 2.40
N LEU A 310 7.79 4.75 2.98
CA LEU A 310 7.35 3.44 2.51
C LEU A 310 6.74 2.62 3.65
N ASP A 311 5.63 1.93 3.36
CA ASP A 311 4.90 1.01 4.22
C ASP A 311 4.40 -0.17 3.35
N LEU A 312 5.34 -0.95 2.84
CA LEU A 312 5.13 -2.05 1.88
C LEU A 312 5.44 -3.39 2.54
N ASP A 313 4.81 -3.66 3.70
CA ASP A 313 5.12 -4.80 4.56
C ASP A 313 4.06 -5.91 4.57
N SER A 314 2.91 -5.74 3.90
CA SER A 314 1.78 -6.68 4.04
C SER A 314 2.16 -8.11 3.68
N HIS A 315 2.89 -8.33 2.59
CA HIS A 315 3.34 -9.66 2.16
C HIS A 315 4.32 -10.32 3.15
N LEU A 316 5.09 -9.54 3.90
CA LEU A 316 5.99 -10.07 4.94
C LEU A 316 5.23 -10.64 6.14
N ASN A 317 3.97 -10.25 6.32
CA ASN A 317 3.08 -10.78 7.36
C ASN A 317 2.19 -11.94 6.85
N LEU A 318 2.35 -12.39 5.61
CA LEU A 318 1.62 -13.54 5.08
C LEU A 318 2.37 -14.85 5.39
N THR A 319 1.61 -15.95 5.55
CA THR A 319 2.16 -17.28 5.79
C THR A 319 2.24 -18.13 4.53
N ASP A 320 1.46 -17.78 3.53
CA ASP A 320 1.15 -18.57 2.36
C ASP A 320 1.05 -17.74 1.07
N ASP A 321 1.81 -16.65 1.01
CA ASP A 321 1.95 -15.88 -0.22
C ASP A 321 2.60 -16.76 -1.29
N PRO A 322 1.91 -17.06 -2.41
CA PRO A 322 2.45 -17.94 -3.44
C PRO A 322 3.50 -17.27 -4.32
N PHE A 323 3.73 -15.97 -4.12
CA PHE A 323 4.59 -15.17 -4.99
C PHE A 323 5.87 -14.72 -4.29
N GLN A 324 6.92 -14.62 -5.09
CA GLN A 324 8.21 -14.04 -4.70
C GLN A 324 8.53 -12.86 -5.62
N GLY A 325 9.00 -11.75 -5.05
CA GLY A 325 9.31 -10.54 -5.80
C GLY A 325 10.43 -9.72 -5.17
N ALA A 326 10.13 -8.46 -4.84
CA ALA A 326 11.04 -7.60 -4.11
C ALA A 326 11.42 -8.21 -2.75
N THR A 327 12.68 -8.05 -2.35
CA THR A 327 13.22 -8.64 -1.12
C THR A 327 13.66 -7.58 -0.13
N MET A 328 13.58 -7.93 1.16
CA MET A 328 14.11 -7.06 2.22
C MET A 328 15.63 -7.07 2.24
N GLN A 329 16.25 -5.91 2.06
CA GLN A 329 17.69 -5.69 2.10
C GLN A 329 17.96 -4.46 2.97
N THR A 330 18.63 -4.65 4.09
CA THR A 330 18.94 -3.54 5.04
C THR A 330 17.73 -2.65 5.38
N GLY A 331 16.57 -3.28 5.67
CA GLY A 331 15.31 -2.56 6.00
C GLY A 331 14.59 -1.92 4.81
N ARG A 332 15.03 -2.16 3.58
CA ARG A 332 14.46 -1.63 2.32
C ARG A 332 13.84 -2.76 1.53
N LEU A 333 12.69 -2.53 0.91
CA LEU A 333 12.08 -3.49 -0.02
C LEU A 333 12.60 -3.21 -1.44
N VAL A 334 13.52 -4.06 -1.92
CA VAL A 334 14.27 -3.83 -3.18
C VAL A 334 13.79 -4.80 -4.25
N PRO A 335 13.29 -4.32 -5.42
CA PRO A 335 12.96 -5.17 -6.56
C PRO A 335 14.22 -5.75 -7.19
N ASN A 336 14.11 -6.95 -7.77
CA ASN A 336 15.20 -7.62 -8.46
C ASN A 336 15.43 -7.06 -9.87
N ASP A 337 16.40 -7.65 -10.60
CA ASP A 337 16.80 -7.22 -11.94
C ASP A 337 16.08 -7.97 -13.07
N SER A 338 15.13 -8.86 -12.75
CA SER A 338 14.38 -9.60 -13.76
C SER A 338 13.42 -8.69 -14.52
N PRO A 339 13.19 -8.94 -15.82
CA PRO A 339 12.28 -8.14 -16.64
C PRO A 339 10.86 -8.07 -16.07
N GLY A 340 10.19 -6.94 -16.29
CA GLY A 340 8.86 -6.67 -15.76
C GLY A 340 8.87 -6.41 -14.26
N LEU A 341 7.97 -7.03 -13.53
CA LEU A 341 7.91 -6.99 -12.06
C LEU A 341 9.02 -7.84 -11.40
N GLY A 342 9.55 -8.82 -12.11
CA GLY A 342 10.46 -9.79 -11.52
C GLY A 342 9.81 -10.73 -10.50
N ILE A 343 8.53 -11.04 -10.69
CA ILE A 343 7.77 -11.96 -9.84
C ILE A 343 7.95 -13.41 -10.30
N GLY A 344 8.18 -14.30 -9.34
CA GLY A 344 8.12 -15.76 -9.48
C GLY A 344 7.02 -16.38 -8.63
N ILE A 345 6.74 -17.66 -8.86
CA ILE A 345 5.85 -18.50 -8.02
C ILE A 345 6.73 -19.45 -7.22
N GLU A 346 6.43 -19.62 -5.93
CA GLU A 346 7.07 -20.66 -5.13
C GLU A 346 6.70 -22.04 -5.64
N PRO A 347 7.69 -22.93 -5.92
CA PRO A 347 7.42 -24.25 -6.50
C PRO A 347 6.59 -25.19 -5.60
N THR A 348 6.43 -24.86 -4.31
CA THR A 348 5.76 -25.70 -3.32
C THR A 348 4.27 -25.37 -3.12
N LEU A 349 3.77 -24.29 -3.69
CA LEU A 349 2.36 -23.91 -3.61
C LEU A 349 1.71 -24.16 -4.98
N GLU A 350 1.18 -25.37 -5.19
CA GLU A 350 0.21 -25.61 -6.26
C GLU A 350 -1.01 -24.73 -5.97
N LEU A 351 -1.18 -23.68 -6.78
CA LEU A 351 -2.43 -22.92 -6.79
C LEU A 351 -3.54 -23.90 -7.21
N ALA A 352 -4.40 -24.28 -6.26
CA ALA A 352 -5.51 -25.18 -6.51
C ALA A 352 -6.38 -24.60 -7.64
N GLY A 353 -6.35 -25.21 -8.80
CA GLY A 353 -7.21 -24.87 -9.94
C GLY A 353 -6.44 -24.57 -11.23
N GLY A 354 -5.88 -25.61 -11.86
CA GLY A 354 -5.59 -25.63 -13.28
C GLY A 354 -6.82 -26.10 -14.06
#